data_62f5f3de5aab91b4f06568d68def2922
#
_entry.id   62f5f3de5aab91b4f06568d68def2922
#
_cell.length_a   1.000
_cell.length_b   1.000
_cell.length_c   1.000
_cell.angle_alpha   90.00
_cell.angle_beta   90.00
_cell.angle_gamma   90.00
#
_symmetry.space_group_name_H-M   'P 1'
#
loop_
_entity.id
_entity.type
_entity.pdbx_description
1 polymer ?
#
loop_
_entity_poly.entity_id
_entity_poly.type
_entity_poly.pdbx_seq_one_letter_code
_entity_poly.pdbx_strand_id
1 'polypeptide(L)'
;MVTHTEPQEDLERPLLADSPEPSYEAIVAPTGASDAAPRATFRRNLGAVEAFGIVISIVIGSGVFTSPGAIDTNVPSPGAALIVWLVGGLLAWTGATTMAELGTAISGGVQPYLQYAFGDIFGFLAAWTWIIAVMPATLAILSIVFIESIYSAAGITDQAASIQHKLLSILVLIAIGVANSISTKVSTRLSSFFVTTKFVTITGIVIAGLLVVIVHLSSTHWDGPATDWYSKSWFGYRDTLAPDGKEIHWSDLAGWEMLGHYSAALYGALWAYSGWDKAAELSAPATQLPLAINMAVPIVILCFIAANTAYYILLPWSVVSTTDSVAVTAITHLLGPVAGVIAAVLICLVVAGSLLGNSFVAGRMIVAASNSNWLPRFLGIIGRLRSPSAENGPSLPSDAETSSGKSDAPINAIVLSTALPIFYILFGDFRALLTFNGLGEYTFFLLTVLGAIILRFREPCLRRPYKPSIIIPITFAIVSGFVVVRGAIFAPVQALVLLSLWIIGVGYYEVRKSWAVDRNA
;
A
#
# COMPACT_ATOMS: atom_id res chain seq x y z
N MET A 1 -15.56 16.62 74.37
CA MET A 1 -15.83 15.34 73.70
C MET A 1 -16.03 15.69 72.27
N VAL A 2 -14.94 15.70 71.51
CA VAL A 2 -14.90 16.05 70.08
C VAL A 2 -14.48 14.78 69.35
N THR A 3 -15.39 14.20 68.62
CA THR A 3 -15.14 13.03 67.79
C THR A 3 -14.60 13.46 66.48
N HIS A 4 -13.32 13.10 66.20
CA HIS A 4 -12.72 13.16 64.88
C HIS A 4 -13.25 11.99 64.06
N THR A 5 -13.94 12.29 62.95
CA THR A 5 -14.18 11.37 61.84
C THR A 5 -13.16 11.66 60.75
N GLU A 6 -12.26 10.74 60.54
CA GLU A 6 -11.38 10.69 59.34
C GLU A 6 -12.21 10.34 58.11
N PRO A 7 -11.97 10.97 56.94
CA PRO A 7 -12.55 10.53 55.67
C PRO A 7 -11.65 9.45 55.07
N GLN A 8 -12.22 8.28 54.97
CA GLN A 8 -11.68 7.12 54.28
C GLN A 8 -12.12 7.17 52.81
N GLU A 9 -11.45 7.97 52.00
CA GLU A 9 -11.62 7.98 50.52
C GLU A 9 -10.39 8.57 49.85
N ASP A 10 -9.33 7.76 49.63
CA ASP A 10 -8.23 8.12 48.73
C ASP A 10 -7.36 6.91 48.34
N LEU A 11 -7.95 5.71 48.17
CA LEU A 11 -7.19 4.51 47.74
C LEU A 11 -7.50 3.97 46.35
N GLU A 12 -8.26 4.69 45.52
CA GLU A 12 -8.57 4.26 44.15
C GLU A 12 -8.24 5.31 43.07
N ARG A 13 -7.24 6.15 43.24
CA ARG A 13 -6.70 6.93 42.12
C ARG A 13 -5.53 6.18 41.50
N PRO A 14 -5.60 5.85 40.17
CA PRO A 14 -4.43 5.32 39.45
C PRO A 14 -3.34 6.38 39.44
N LEU A 15 -2.15 6.00 39.91
CA LEU A 15 -0.93 6.83 40.02
C LEU A 15 -0.38 7.37 38.67
N LEU A 16 -1.15 7.39 37.58
CA LEU A 16 -0.77 7.84 36.26
C LEU A 16 -1.66 8.94 35.66
N ALA A 17 -2.47 9.63 36.47
CA ALA A 17 -3.49 10.55 35.97
C ALA A 17 -3.08 12.02 35.81
N ASP A 18 -1.92 12.48 36.24
CA ASP A 18 -1.54 13.89 36.15
C ASP A 18 -0.04 14.10 35.90
N SER A 19 0.42 13.80 34.69
CA SER A 19 1.51 14.54 34.07
C SER A 19 0.96 15.22 32.81
N PRO A 20 1.03 16.55 32.70
CA PRO A 20 0.70 17.20 31.44
C PRO A 20 1.68 16.73 30.38
N GLU A 21 1.21 15.95 29.40
CA GLU A 21 2.00 15.67 28.21
C GLU A 21 2.40 17.01 27.58
N PRO A 22 3.70 17.25 27.30
CA PRO A 22 4.10 18.43 26.56
C PRO A 22 3.44 18.33 25.18
N SER A 23 2.51 19.26 24.92
CA SER A 23 1.84 19.34 23.64
C SER A 23 2.89 19.56 22.55
N TYR A 24 2.96 18.67 21.58
CA TYR A 24 3.85 18.74 20.40
C TYR A 24 3.69 20.05 19.58
N GLU A 25 2.64 20.83 19.84
CA GLU A 25 2.39 22.15 19.24
C GLU A 25 3.50 23.19 19.51
N ALA A 26 4.34 22.98 20.53
CA ALA A 26 5.39 23.94 20.89
C ALA A 26 6.65 23.88 19.98
N ILE A 27 6.80 22.84 19.15
CA ILE A 27 8.05 22.61 18.37
C ILE A 27 7.88 22.96 16.88
N VAL A 28 6.65 23.08 16.36
CA VAL A 28 6.39 23.27 14.91
C VAL A 28 5.50 24.49 14.59
N ALA A 29 5.18 25.32 15.55
CA ALA A 29 4.44 26.55 15.28
C ALA A 29 5.40 27.66 14.83
N PRO A 30 5.26 28.21 13.60
CA PRO A 30 5.88 29.50 13.29
C PRO A 30 5.24 30.55 14.19
N THR A 31 6.05 31.28 14.93
CA THR A 31 5.66 32.43 15.75
C THR A 31 4.92 33.44 14.88
N GLY A 32 3.59 33.52 14.98
CA GLY A 32 2.80 34.55 14.34
C GLY A 32 1.47 34.15 13.72
N ALA A 33 0.61 33.42 14.43
CA ALA A 33 -0.81 33.30 14.04
C ALA A 33 -1.68 33.14 15.29
N SER A 34 -2.19 34.25 15.79
CA SER A 34 -3.38 34.31 16.64
C SER A 34 -4.61 34.06 15.76
N ASP A 35 -5.56 33.23 16.24
CA ASP A 35 -6.85 32.85 15.64
C ASP A 35 -6.86 31.67 14.65
N ALA A 36 -6.27 30.54 15.01
CA ALA A 36 -6.58 29.28 14.36
C ALA A 36 -7.61 28.52 15.21
N ALA A 37 -8.77 28.19 14.60
CA ALA A 37 -9.77 27.29 15.19
C ALA A 37 -9.15 25.99 15.69
N PRO A 38 -9.62 25.39 16.79
CA PRO A 38 -9.04 24.20 17.39
C PRO A 38 -8.98 23.06 16.34
N ARG A 39 -7.77 22.64 15.97
CA ARG A 39 -7.54 21.49 15.11
C ARG A 39 -8.06 20.25 15.82
N ALA A 40 -8.97 19.52 15.17
CA ALA A 40 -9.48 18.26 15.70
C ALA A 40 -8.32 17.25 15.81
N THR A 41 -7.85 17.01 17.01
CA THR A 41 -6.86 15.97 17.32
C THR A 41 -7.60 14.65 17.47
N PHE A 42 -7.25 13.66 16.64
CA PHE A 42 -7.76 12.30 16.80
C PHE A 42 -7.21 11.70 18.10
N ARG A 43 -8.11 11.29 19.02
CA ARG A 43 -7.70 10.57 20.23
C ARG A 43 -7.18 9.19 19.84
N ARG A 44 -6.03 8.78 20.39
CA ARG A 44 -5.42 7.45 20.21
C ARG A 44 -6.14 6.43 21.09
N ASN A 45 -7.26 5.88 20.61
CA ASN A 45 -8.16 5.01 21.40
C ASN A 45 -8.23 3.57 20.86
N LEU A 46 -7.38 3.17 19.89
CA LEU A 46 -7.41 1.84 19.30
C LEU A 46 -6.72 0.82 20.22
N GLY A 47 -7.43 -0.27 20.60
CA GLY A 47 -6.85 -1.40 21.30
C GLY A 47 -5.87 -2.20 20.43
N ALA A 48 -5.03 -3.06 21.04
CA ALA A 48 -4.05 -3.87 20.32
C ALA A 48 -4.71 -4.82 19.31
N VAL A 49 -5.86 -5.41 19.64
CA VAL A 49 -6.60 -6.33 18.76
C VAL A 49 -7.20 -5.60 17.57
N GLU A 50 -7.73 -4.41 17.79
CA GLU A 50 -8.25 -3.55 16.72
C GLU A 50 -7.13 -3.08 15.79
N ALA A 51 -6.02 -2.61 16.37
CA ALA A 51 -4.83 -2.23 15.59
C ALA A 51 -4.28 -3.43 14.78
N PHE A 52 -4.20 -4.61 15.37
CA PHE A 52 -3.81 -5.85 14.70
C PHE A 52 -4.72 -6.17 13.51
N GLY A 53 -6.04 -6.15 13.70
CA GLY A 53 -7.01 -6.39 12.62
C GLY A 53 -6.90 -5.37 11.49
N ILE A 54 -6.66 -4.10 11.82
CA ILE A 54 -6.47 -3.04 10.84
C ILE A 54 -5.16 -3.25 10.05
N VAL A 55 -4.05 -3.56 10.72
CA VAL A 55 -2.76 -3.84 10.05
C VAL A 55 -2.89 -4.99 9.06
N ILE A 56 -3.47 -6.11 9.48
CA ILE A 56 -3.71 -7.27 8.59
C ILE A 56 -4.58 -6.83 7.39
N SER A 57 -5.65 -6.09 7.65
CA SER A 57 -6.55 -5.62 6.59
C SER A 57 -5.87 -4.69 5.59
N ILE A 58 -4.95 -3.84 6.03
CA ILE A 58 -4.20 -2.92 5.18
C ILE A 58 -3.17 -3.69 4.34
N VAL A 59 -2.38 -4.56 4.98
CA VAL A 59 -1.28 -5.29 4.32
C VAL A 59 -1.81 -6.38 3.39
N ILE A 60 -2.86 -7.12 3.78
CA ILE A 60 -3.51 -8.05 2.85
C ILE A 60 -4.32 -7.24 1.82
N GLY A 61 -3.65 -6.90 0.72
CA GLY A 61 -4.24 -6.24 -0.44
C GLY A 61 -4.67 -7.23 -1.52
N SER A 62 -4.76 -6.75 -2.75
CA SER A 62 -4.98 -7.56 -3.97
C SER A 62 -3.68 -8.23 -4.45
N GLY A 63 -2.52 -7.81 -3.95
CA GLY A 63 -1.20 -8.23 -4.45
C GLY A 63 -0.95 -9.73 -4.42
N VAL A 64 -1.46 -10.46 -3.41
CA VAL A 64 -1.33 -11.92 -3.32
C VAL A 64 -2.03 -12.66 -4.47
N PHE A 65 -2.99 -12.03 -5.13
CA PHE A 65 -3.71 -12.59 -6.27
C PHE A 65 -3.10 -12.20 -7.62
N THR A 66 -2.36 -11.10 -7.67
CA THR A 66 -1.95 -10.42 -8.90
C THR A 66 -0.43 -10.44 -9.14
N SER A 67 0.39 -10.46 -8.07
CA SER A 67 1.85 -10.49 -8.20
C SER A 67 2.47 -11.85 -8.52
N PRO A 68 1.83 -13.01 -8.27
CA PRO A 68 2.51 -14.31 -8.42
C PRO A 68 3.09 -14.51 -9.82
N GLY A 69 2.36 -14.16 -10.88
CA GLY A 69 2.84 -14.28 -12.26
C GLY A 69 4.05 -13.39 -12.56
N ALA A 70 4.03 -12.14 -12.07
CA ALA A 70 5.13 -11.21 -12.24
C ALA A 70 6.41 -11.66 -11.48
N ILE A 71 6.24 -12.29 -10.33
CA ILE A 71 7.35 -12.89 -9.57
C ILE A 71 7.89 -14.11 -10.30
N ASP A 72 6.99 -15.03 -10.71
CA ASP A 72 7.36 -16.30 -11.31
C ASP A 72 8.11 -16.15 -12.65
N THR A 73 7.77 -15.13 -13.45
CA THR A 73 8.53 -14.78 -14.67
C THR A 73 9.99 -14.43 -14.38
N ASN A 74 10.27 -13.91 -13.19
CA ASN A 74 11.59 -13.38 -12.82
C ASN A 74 12.37 -14.28 -11.86
N VAL A 75 12.03 -15.57 -11.79
CA VAL A 75 12.74 -16.57 -10.99
C VAL A 75 12.83 -17.91 -11.71
N PRO A 76 13.92 -18.71 -11.48
CA PRO A 76 14.14 -19.96 -12.19
C PRO A 76 13.27 -21.11 -11.71
N SER A 77 12.59 -21.00 -10.57
CA SER A 77 11.87 -22.14 -9.97
C SER A 77 10.80 -21.69 -8.98
N PRO A 78 9.77 -22.52 -8.72
CA PRO A 78 8.75 -22.25 -7.69
C PRO A 78 9.35 -22.04 -6.29
N GLY A 79 10.34 -22.84 -5.91
CA GLY A 79 11.03 -22.67 -4.63
C GLY A 79 11.75 -21.31 -4.53
N ALA A 80 12.35 -20.83 -5.62
CA ALA A 80 12.94 -19.50 -5.67
C ALA A 80 11.86 -18.41 -5.53
N ALA A 81 10.68 -18.58 -6.15
CA ALA A 81 9.55 -17.66 -5.96
C ALA A 81 9.10 -17.60 -4.49
N LEU A 82 8.96 -18.75 -3.82
CA LEU A 82 8.60 -18.79 -2.39
C LEU A 82 9.67 -18.11 -1.50
N ILE A 83 10.95 -18.25 -1.84
CA ILE A 83 12.03 -17.51 -1.17
C ILE A 83 11.88 -16.01 -1.39
N VAL A 84 11.55 -15.57 -2.60
CA VAL A 84 11.28 -14.12 -2.89
C VAL A 84 10.10 -13.61 -2.05
N TRP A 85 9.02 -14.38 -1.92
CA TRP A 85 7.90 -14.05 -1.04
C TRP A 85 8.33 -13.93 0.43
N LEU A 86 9.15 -14.87 0.91
CA LEU A 86 9.68 -14.82 2.28
C LEU A 86 10.57 -13.61 2.50
N VAL A 87 11.53 -13.37 1.59
CA VAL A 87 12.47 -12.23 1.69
C VAL A 87 11.72 -10.90 1.61
N GLY A 88 10.78 -10.77 0.67
CA GLY A 88 9.93 -9.57 0.55
C GLY A 88 9.12 -9.31 1.82
N GLY A 89 8.54 -10.36 2.42
CA GLY A 89 7.81 -10.27 3.68
C GLY A 89 8.70 -9.90 4.87
N LEU A 90 9.88 -10.50 4.98
CA LEU A 90 10.86 -10.15 6.02
C LEU A 90 11.36 -8.70 5.87
N LEU A 91 11.56 -8.24 4.63
CA LEU A 91 11.92 -6.86 4.37
C LEU A 91 10.79 -5.91 4.77
N ALA A 92 9.55 -6.21 4.39
CA ALA A 92 8.38 -5.46 4.82
C ALA A 92 8.26 -5.41 6.35
N TRP A 93 8.51 -6.53 7.04
CA TRP A 93 8.50 -6.59 8.51
C TRP A 93 9.57 -5.72 9.15
N THR A 94 10.81 -5.76 8.65
CA THR A 94 11.91 -4.91 9.16
C THR A 94 11.62 -3.42 8.92
N GLY A 95 11.04 -3.08 7.77
CA GLY A 95 10.56 -1.74 7.45
C GLY A 95 9.45 -1.27 8.39
N ALA A 96 8.40 -2.08 8.55
CA ALA A 96 7.27 -1.79 9.43
C ALA A 96 7.71 -1.59 10.89
N THR A 97 8.63 -2.43 11.37
CA THR A 97 9.20 -2.34 12.72
C THR A 97 10.00 -1.03 12.91
N THR A 98 10.75 -0.60 11.88
CA THR A 98 11.49 0.67 11.91
C THR A 98 10.53 1.88 11.84
N MET A 99 9.47 1.79 11.01
CA MET A 99 8.43 2.83 10.97
C MET A 99 7.66 2.93 12.29
N ALA A 100 7.46 1.80 13.00
CA ALA A 100 6.84 1.83 14.33
C ALA A 100 7.71 2.61 15.35
N GLU A 101 9.06 2.52 15.27
CA GLU A 101 9.93 3.37 16.08
C GLU A 101 9.70 4.86 15.78
N LEU A 102 9.71 5.23 14.50
CA LEU A 102 9.48 6.61 14.09
C LEU A 102 8.08 7.08 14.46
N GLY A 103 7.04 6.27 14.22
CA GLY A 103 5.65 6.61 14.53
C GLY A 103 5.35 6.74 16.02
N THR A 104 6.15 6.12 16.89
CA THR A 104 6.05 6.31 18.34
C THR A 104 6.82 7.54 18.83
N ALA A 105 7.82 8.01 18.08
CA ALA A 105 8.65 9.16 18.42
C ALA A 105 8.19 10.47 17.75
N ILE A 106 7.76 10.38 16.49
CA ILE A 106 7.37 11.52 15.65
C ILE A 106 5.99 11.19 15.06
N SER A 107 5.03 12.10 15.17
CA SER A 107 3.69 11.89 14.60
C SER A 107 3.71 12.04 13.08
N GLY A 108 3.06 11.11 12.36
CA GLY A 108 2.91 11.14 10.91
C GLY A 108 3.47 9.91 10.21
N GLY A 109 3.69 10.01 8.90
CA GLY A 109 4.22 8.96 8.04
C GLY A 109 5.57 9.31 7.42
N VAL A 110 5.88 8.68 6.28
CA VAL A 110 7.15 8.83 5.54
C VAL A 110 7.53 10.30 5.31
N GLN A 111 6.58 11.13 4.91
CA GLN A 111 6.78 12.53 4.58
C GLN A 111 7.25 13.37 5.79
N PRO A 112 6.57 13.42 6.95
CA PRO A 112 7.05 14.12 8.14
C PRO A 112 8.38 13.58 8.66
N TYR A 113 8.62 12.28 8.55
CA TYR A 113 9.89 11.69 8.99
C TYR A 113 11.06 12.19 8.16
N LEU A 114 10.89 12.26 6.83
CA LEU A 114 11.92 12.80 5.93
C LEU A 114 12.11 14.29 6.10
N GLN A 115 11.03 15.04 6.31
CA GLN A 115 11.09 16.46 6.61
C GLN A 115 11.89 16.72 7.90
N TYR A 116 11.63 15.95 8.94
CA TYR A 116 12.33 16.08 10.23
C TYR A 116 13.81 15.67 10.13
N ALA A 117 14.11 14.58 9.42
CA ALA A 117 15.47 14.04 9.33
C ALA A 117 16.39 14.83 8.39
N PHE A 118 15.86 15.26 7.22
CA PHE A 118 16.64 15.80 6.10
C PHE A 118 16.20 17.19 5.63
N GLY A 119 15.07 17.72 6.16
CA GLY A 119 14.55 19.05 5.83
C GLY A 119 13.41 19.05 4.82
N ASP A 120 12.84 20.24 4.60
CA ASP A 120 11.57 20.45 3.90
C ASP A 120 11.54 19.90 2.47
N ILE A 121 12.63 20.00 1.74
CA ILE A 121 12.72 19.51 0.36
C ILE A 121 12.52 17.99 0.27
N PHE A 122 13.03 17.22 1.23
CA PHE A 122 12.85 15.77 1.25
C PHE A 122 11.43 15.37 1.61
N GLY A 123 10.81 16.09 2.56
CA GLY A 123 9.39 15.92 2.86
C GLY A 123 8.51 16.24 1.66
N PHE A 124 8.81 17.34 0.97
CA PHE A 124 8.12 17.72 -0.27
C PHE A 124 8.28 16.67 -1.37
N LEU A 125 9.52 16.20 -1.64
CA LEU A 125 9.79 15.20 -2.67
C LEU A 125 9.09 13.86 -2.38
N ALA A 126 8.99 13.46 -1.11
CA ALA A 126 8.19 12.30 -0.73
C ALA A 126 6.72 12.50 -1.10
N ALA A 127 6.09 13.60 -0.68
CA ALA A 127 4.70 13.90 -1.04
C ALA A 127 4.50 13.98 -2.56
N TRP A 128 5.41 14.65 -3.27
CA TRP A 128 5.41 14.75 -4.73
C TRP A 128 5.43 13.38 -5.38
N THR A 129 6.34 12.49 -4.95
CA THR A 129 6.47 11.15 -5.50
C THR A 129 5.21 10.31 -5.25
N TRP A 130 4.63 10.39 -4.06
CA TRP A 130 3.37 9.70 -3.76
C TRP A 130 2.22 10.21 -4.63
N ILE A 131 2.09 11.51 -4.82
CA ILE A 131 0.97 12.12 -5.55
C ILE A 131 1.10 11.92 -7.06
N ILE A 132 2.30 12.06 -7.61
CA ILE A 132 2.51 12.08 -9.07
C ILE A 132 2.91 10.71 -9.63
N ALA A 133 3.57 9.85 -8.85
CA ALA A 133 4.10 8.57 -9.30
C ALA A 133 3.43 7.37 -8.63
N VAL A 134 3.61 7.21 -7.31
CA VAL A 134 3.24 5.98 -6.59
C VAL A 134 1.73 5.73 -6.60
N MET A 135 0.93 6.69 -6.14
CA MET A 135 -0.53 6.53 -6.09
C MET A 135 -1.17 6.38 -7.47
N PRO A 136 -0.81 7.18 -8.49
CA PRO A 136 -1.33 6.98 -9.84
C PRO A 136 -0.95 5.63 -10.43
N ALA A 137 0.29 5.16 -10.24
CA ALA A 137 0.72 3.84 -10.70
C ALA A 137 -0.07 2.73 -9.98
N THR A 138 -0.25 2.83 -8.65
CA THR A 138 -1.06 1.87 -7.87
C THR A 138 -2.50 1.80 -8.37
N LEU A 139 -3.15 2.94 -8.61
CA LEU A 139 -4.52 2.97 -9.11
C LEU A 139 -4.61 2.41 -10.54
N ALA A 140 -3.62 2.67 -11.38
CA ALA A 140 -3.52 2.09 -12.71
C ALA A 140 -3.36 0.57 -12.67
N ILE A 141 -2.43 0.06 -11.87
CA ILE A 141 -2.21 -1.39 -11.64
C ILE A 141 -3.52 -2.07 -11.22
N LEU A 142 -4.19 -1.54 -10.21
CA LEU A 142 -5.43 -2.12 -9.69
C LEU A 142 -6.55 -2.13 -10.75
N SER A 143 -6.65 -1.07 -11.56
CA SER A 143 -7.66 -0.97 -12.63
C SER A 143 -7.39 -1.97 -13.76
N ILE A 144 -6.11 -2.15 -14.15
CA ILE A 144 -5.68 -3.12 -15.15
C ILE A 144 -6.01 -4.55 -14.67
N VAL A 145 -5.63 -4.88 -13.45
CA VAL A 145 -5.86 -6.21 -12.86
C VAL A 145 -7.34 -6.52 -12.68
N PHE A 146 -8.16 -5.53 -12.39
CA PHE A 146 -9.62 -5.72 -12.32
C PHE A 146 -10.17 -6.27 -13.64
N ILE A 147 -9.80 -5.68 -14.76
CA ILE A 147 -10.24 -6.12 -16.09
C ILE A 147 -9.57 -7.42 -16.51
N GLU A 148 -8.29 -7.62 -16.19
CA GLU A 148 -7.57 -8.87 -16.44
C GLU A 148 -8.25 -10.06 -15.76
N SER A 149 -8.75 -9.88 -14.53
CA SER A 149 -9.48 -10.92 -13.81
C SER A 149 -10.78 -11.33 -14.52
N ILE A 150 -11.47 -10.39 -15.16
CA ILE A 150 -12.68 -10.65 -15.96
C ILE A 150 -12.31 -11.40 -17.25
N TYR A 151 -11.27 -10.96 -17.95
CA TYR A 151 -10.82 -11.58 -19.19
C TYR A 151 -10.33 -13.01 -18.95
N SER A 152 -9.58 -13.23 -17.88
CA SER A 152 -9.13 -14.57 -17.48
C SER A 152 -10.30 -15.53 -17.23
N ALA A 153 -11.39 -15.07 -16.58
CA ALA A 153 -12.59 -15.87 -16.38
C ALA A 153 -13.33 -16.17 -17.69
N ALA A 154 -13.24 -15.29 -18.68
CA ALA A 154 -13.79 -15.50 -20.02
C ALA A 154 -12.88 -16.38 -20.90
N GLY A 155 -11.71 -16.81 -20.40
CA GLY A 155 -10.74 -17.58 -21.18
C GLY A 155 -10.00 -16.77 -22.24
N ILE A 156 -10.01 -15.44 -22.11
CA ILE A 156 -9.32 -14.50 -23.01
C ILE A 156 -7.95 -14.21 -22.42
N THR A 157 -6.89 -14.69 -23.05
CA THR A 157 -5.49 -14.40 -22.70
C THR A 157 -4.88 -13.43 -23.73
N ASP A 158 -3.79 -12.75 -23.39
CA ASP A 158 -2.99 -11.88 -24.28
C ASP A 158 -3.65 -10.59 -24.76
N GLN A 159 -4.63 -10.06 -24.04
CA GLN A 159 -5.33 -8.83 -24.41
C GLN A 159 -4.93 -7.59 -23.58
N ALA A 160 -4.00 -7.72 -22.63
CA ALA A 160 -3.60 -6.63 -21.73
C ALA A 160 -3.07 -5.37 -22.46
N ALA A 161 -2.47 -5.54 -23.63
CA ALA A 161 -2.00 -4.44 -24.49
C ALA A 161 -3.12 -3.84 -25.37
N SER A 162 -4.30 -4.47 -25.46
CA SER A 162 -5.38 -4.03 -26.34
C SER A 162 -5.97 -2.69 -25.87
N ILE A 163 -6.36 -1.84 -26.82
CA ILE A 163 -7.00 -0.56 -26.51
C ILE A 163 -8.33 -0.76 -25.76
N GLN A 164 -9.04 -1.85 -26.04
CA GLN A 164 -10.29 -2.18 -25.35
C GLN A 164 -10.05 -2.45 -23.87
N HIS A 165 -9.05 -3.25 -23.53
CA HIS A 165 -8.67 -3.53 -22.14
C HIS A 165 -8.30 -2.23 -21.39
N LYS A 166 -7.50 -1.36 -22.01
CA LYS A 166 -7.12 -0.06 -21.45
C LYS A 166 -8.32 0.86 -21.22
N LEU A 167 -9.24 0.94 -22.19
CA LEU A 167 -10.46 1.76 -22.05
C LEU A 167 -11.38 1.24 -20.94
N LEU A 168 -11.54 -0.08 -20.82
CA LEU A 168 -12.31 -0.68 -19.73
C LEU A 168 -11.66 -0.42 -18.36
N SER A 169 -10.35 -0.50 -18.27
CA SER A 169 -9.60 -0.17 -17.04
C SER A 169 -9.79 1.30 -16.64
N ILE A 170 -9.77 2.22 -17.61
CA ILE A 170 -10.08 3.64 -17.38
C ILE A 170 -11.54 3.83 -16.91
N LEU A 171 -12.48 3.11 -17.51
CA LEU A 171 -13.88 3.17 -17.10
C LEU A 171 -14.08 2.75 -15.64
N VAL A 172 -13.44 1.64 -15.21
CA VAL A 172 -13.46 1.18 -13.81
C VAL A 172 -12.86 2.23 -12.88
N LEU A 173 -11.72 2.80 -13.25
CA LEU A 173 -11.08 3.86 -12.48
C LEU A 173 -11.99 5.07 -12.27
N ILE A 174 -12.65 5.54 -13.34
CA ILE A 174 -13.59 6.67 -13.29
C ILE A 174 -14.80 6.32 -12.43
N ALA A 175 -15.36 5.12 -12.59
CA ALA A 175 -16.52 4.67 -11.79
C ALA A 175 -16.20 4.68 -10.28
N ILE A 176 -15.02 4.22 -9.88
CA ILE A 176 -14.56 4.26 -8.48
C ILE A 176 -14.32 5.70 -8.01
N GLY A 177 -13.73 6.56 -8.86
CA GLY A 177 -13.54 7.98 -8.55
C GLY A 177 -14.87 8.69 -8.28
N VAL A 178 -15.88 8.42 -9.12
CA VAL A 178 -17.26 8.92 -8.94
C VAL A 178 -17.87 8.36 -7.64
N ALA A 179 -17.73 7.08 -7.37
CA ALA A 179 -18.24 6.47 -6.13
C ALA A 179 -17.65 7.14 -4.87
N ASN A 180 -16.34 7.44 -4.87
CA ASN A 180 -15.69 8.17 -3.78
C ASN A 180 -16.17 9.64 -3.64
N SER A 181 -16.66 10.24 -4.73
CA SER A 181 -17.20 11.61 -4.71
C SER A 181 -18.60 11.70 -4.08
N ILE A 182 -19.36 10.61 -4.11
CA ILE A 182 -20.79 10.60 -3.69
C ILE A 182 -20.93 10.44 -2.18
N SER A 183 -20.20 9.51 -1.54
CA SER A 183 -20.37 9.27 -0.10
C SER A 183 -19.22 8.55 0.57
N THR A 184 -18.59 9.24 1.53
CA THR A 184 -17.57 8.65 2.43
C THR A 184 -18.16 7.61 3.39
N LYS A 185 -19.43 7.72 3.79
CA LYS A 185 -20.09 6.77 4.70
C LYS A 185 -20.36 5.41 4.05
N VAL A 186 -20.71 5.39 2.77
CA VAL A 186 -20.89 4.15 2.00
C VAL A 186 -19.55 3.45 1.80
N SER A 187 -18.49 4.21 1.51
CA SER A 187 -17.14 3.69 1.35
C SER A 187 -16.65 2.94 2.60
N THR A 188 -16.89 3.46 3.81
CA THR A 188 -16.45 2.80 5.06
C THR A 188 -17.24 1.53 5.38
N ARG A 189 -18.54 1.45 5.08
CA ARG A 189 -19.33 0.22 5.26
C ARG A 189 -18.93 -0.87 4.27
N LEU A 190 -18.69 -0.50 3.02
CA LEU A 190 -18.16 -1.41 1.99
C LEU A 190 -16.77 -1.95 2.34
N SER A 191 -15.94 -1.17 3.05
CA SER A 191 -14.60 -1.59 3.45
C SER A 191 -14.61 -2.90 4.27
N SER A 192 -15.50 -3.04 5.25
CA SER A 192 -15.61 -4.28 6.06
C SER A 192 -16.00 -5.49 5.22
N PHE A 193 -16.92 -5.32 4.27
CA PHE A 193 -17.31 -6.36 3.33
C PHE A 193 -16.12 -6.80 2.46
N PHE A 194 -15.38 -5.85 1.89
CA PHE A 194 -14.21 -6.16 1.07
C PHE A 194 -13.10 -6.85 1.86
N VAL A 195 -12.89 -6.47 3.13
CA VAL A 195 -11.92 -7.14 4.01
C VAL A 195 -12.31 -8.60 4.23
N THR A 196 -13.58 -8.88 4.52
CA THR A 196 -14.07 -10.24 4.69
C THR A 196 -13.87 -11.07 3.41
N THR A 197 -14.17 -10.48 2.25
CA THR A 197 -13.98 -11.14 0.95
C THR A 197 -12.51 -11.52 0.72
N LYS A 198 -11.54 -10.68 1.10
CA LYS A 198 -10.10 -10.99 1.00
C LYS A 198 -9.74 -12.28 1.75
N PHE A 199 -10.16 -12.37 3.02
CA PHE A 199 -9.86 -13.54 3.86
C PHE A 199 -10.54 -14.79 3.34
N VAL A 200 -11.81 -14.70 2.94
CA VAL A 200 -12.55 -15.83 2.36
C VAL A 200 -11.85 -16.35 1.11
N THR A 201 -11.41 -15.45 0.23
CA THR A 201 -10.75 -15.83 -1.02
C THR A 201 -9.40 -16.50 -0.77
N ILE A 202 -8.54 -15.94 0.09
CA ILE A 202 -7.23 -16.54 0.42
C ILE A 202 -7.42 -17.91 1.08
N THR A 203 -8.30 -17.98 2.07
CA THR A 203 -8.57 -19.25 2.78
C THR A 203 -9.12 -20.29 1.83
N GLY A 204 -10.01 -19.93 0.92
CA GLY A 204 -10.56 -20.82 -0.10
C GLY A 204 -9.47 -21.40 -1.01
N ILE A 205 -8.52 -20.58 -1.48
CA ILE A 205 -7.39 -21.02 -2.31
C ILE A 205 -6.48 -21.98 -1.54
N VAL A 206 -6.14 -21.66 -0.28
CA VAL A 206 -5.30 -22.53 0.56
C VAL A 206 -5.99 -23.87 0.83
N ILE A 207 -7.29 -23.86 1.14
CA ILE A 207 -8.07 -25.08 1.34
C ILE A 207 -8.11 -25.90 0.05
N ALA A 208 -8.32 -25.28 -1.11
CA ALA A 208 -8.32 -25.98 -2.40
C ALA A 208 -6.97 -26.68 -2.66
N GLY A 209 -5.85 -26.00 -2.42
CA GLY A 209 -4.52 -26.60 -2.52
C GLY A 209 -4.33 -27.79 -1.56
N LEU A 210 -4.72 -27.64 -0.29
CA LEU A 210 -4.64 -28.72 0.70
C LEU A 210 -5.50 -29.93 0.31
N LEU A 211 -6.71 -29.70 -0.18
CA LEU A 211 -7.59 -30.77 -0.63
C LEU A 211 -6.99 -31.56 -1.79
N VAL A 212 -6.37 -30.87 -2.77
CA VAL A 212 -5.67 -31.54 -3.87
C VAL A 212 -4.54 -32.44 -3.35
N VAL A 213 -3.73 -31.93 -2.40
CA VAL A 213 -2.65 -32.71 -1.78
C VAL A 213 -3.22 -33.95 -1.05
N ILE A 214 -4.26 -33.77 -0.22
CA ILE A 214 -4.87 -34.85 0.55
C ILE A 214 -5.45 -35.92 -0.38
N VAL A 215 -6.19 -35.53 -1.41
CA VAL A 215 -6.79 -36.45 -2.38
C VAL A 215 -5.71 -37.19 -3.16
N HIS A 216 -4.67 -36.49 -3.62
CA HIS A 216 -3.56 -37.12 -4.34
C HIS A 216 -2.81 -38.15 -3.48
N LEU A 217 -2.58 -37.83 -2.19
CA LEU A 217 -1.90 -38.76 -1.26
C LEU A 217 -2.77 -39.93 -0.83
N SER A 218 -4.11 -39.79 -0.86
CA SER A 218 -5.06 -40.83 -0.45
C SER A 218 -5.54 -41.73 -1.61
N SER A 219 -5.39 -41.30 -2.86
CA SER A 219 -5.86 -42.01 -4.04
C SER A 219 -4.72 -42.74 -4.75
N THR A 220 -4.93 -44.01 -5.12
CA THR A 220 -4.00 -44.77 -5.95
C THR A 220 -4.03 -44.35 -7.42
N HIS A 221 -5.13 -43.72 -7.86
CA HIS A 221 -5.28 -43.14 -9.20
C HIS A 221 -5.74 -41.70 -9.07
N TRP A 222 -4.95 -40.77 -9.58
CA TRP A 222 -5.27 -39.37 -9.66
C TRP A 222 -5.88 -39.06 -11.02
N ASP A 223 -7.20 -38.83 -11.05
CA ASP A 223 -7.94 -38.41 -12.26
C ASP A 223 -8.15 -36.87 -12.34
N GLY A 224 -7.44 -36.14 -11.50
CA GLY A 224 -7.51 -34.67 -11.48
C GLY A 224 -6.65 -33.97 -12.56
N PRO A 225 -6.72 -32.65 -12.67
CA PRO A 225 -5.92 -31.89 -13.64
C PRO A 225 -4.42 -32.17 -13.47
N ALA A 226 -3.69 -32.19 -14.59
CA ALA A 226 -2.24 -32.38 -14.60
C ALA A 226 -1.55 -31.19 -13.92
N THR A 227 -0.72 -31.51 -12.89
CA THR A 227 0.07 -30.52 -12.17
C THR A 227 1.50 -31.02 -11.96
N ASP A 228 2.44 -30.11 -11.73
CA ASP A 228 3.88 -30.43 -11.67
C ASP A 228 4.41 -30.65 -10.26
N TRP A 229 3.62 -30.33 -9.22
CA TRP A 229 4.10 -30.20 -7.84
C TRP A 229 4.70 -31.47 -7.22
N TYR A 230 4.30 -32.63 -7.67
CA TYR A 230 4.78 -33.95 -7.18
C TYR A 230 5.79 -34.63 -8.13
N SER A 231 5.88 -34.18 -9.39
CA SER A 231 6.70 -34.81 -10.42
C SER A 231 8.01 -34.07 -10.71
N LYS A 232 8.09 -32.78 -10.40
CA LYS A 232 9.25 -31.91 -10.66
C LYS A 232 9.87 -31.39 -9.38
N SER A 233 11.18 -31.11 -9.42
CA SER A 233 11.90 -30.51 -8.31
C SER A 233 11.50 -29.06 -8.12
N TRP A 234 11.09 -28.68 -6.91
CA TRP A 234 10.72 -27.31 -6.55
C TRP A 234 11.86 -26.29 -6.69
N PHE A 235 13.11 -26.74 -6.65
CA PHE A 235 14.30 -25.90 -6.81
C PHE A 235 15.07 -26.19 -8.10
N GLY A 236 14.53 -27.05 -8.98
CA GLY A 236 15.10 -27.32 -10.30
C GLY A 236 14.91 -26.11 -11.23
N TYR A 237 15.96 -25.75 -11.97
CA TYR A 237 15.87 -24.68 -12.96
C TYR A 237 14.92 -25.08 -14.09
N ARG A 238 14.09 -24.15 -14.49
CA ARG A 238 13.20 -24.24 -15.64
C ARG A 238 13.22 -22.92 -16.39
N ASP A 239 13.12 -22.97 -17.70
CA ASP A 239 12.92 -21.78 -18.50
C ASP A 239 11.53 -21.20 -18.22
N THR A 240 11.43 -19.88 -18.22
CA THR A 240 10.18 -19.18 -17.94
C THR A 240 9.73 -18.42 -19.17
N LEU A 241 8.43 -18.51 -19.47
CA LEU A 241 7.81 -17.78 -20.57
C LEU A 241 7.17 -16.51 -20.01
N ALA A 242 7.56 -15.36 -20.54
CA ALA A 242 6.92 -14.09 -20.22
C ALA A 242 5.61 -13.93 -21.02
N PRO A 243 4.64 -13.10 -20.59
CA PRO A 243 3.38 -12.89 -21.29
C PRO A 243 3.55 -12.34 -22.72
N ASP A 244 4.66 -11.66 -23.01
CA ASP A 244 5.02 -11.18 -24.35
C ASP A 244 5.57 -12.28 -25.28
N GLY A 245 5.59 -13.54 -24.80
CA GLY A 245 6.12 -14.69 -25.54
C GLY A 245 7.64 -14.83 -25.50
N LYS A 246 8.36 -13.95 -24.78
CA LYS A 246 9.80 -14.06 -24.62
C LYS A 246 10.14 -15.14 -23.61
N GLU A 247 10.98 -16.09 -24.03
CA GLU A 247 11.51 -17.15 -23.18
C GLU A 247 12.81 -16.69 -22.49
N ILE A 248 12.92 -16.95 -21.20
CA ILE A 248 14.08 -16.66 -20.37
C ILE A 248 14.78 -17.98 -20.07
N HIS A 249 15.96 -18.17 -20.66
CA HIS A 249 16.81 -19.35 -20.43
C HIS A 249 17.75 -19.07 -19.24
N TRP A 250 17.38 -19.58 -18.07
CA TRP A 250 18.09 -19.29 -16.80
C TRP A 250 19.52 -19.84 -16.76
N SER A 251 19.80 -20.91 -17.51
CA SER A 251 21.16 -21.48 -17.63
C SER A 251 22.15 -20.53 -18.31
N ASP A 252 21.67 -19.65 -19.18
CA ASP A 252 22.49 -18.81 -20.03
C ASP A 252 22.73 -17.41 -19.45
N LEU A 253 22.01 -17.08 -18.36
CA LEU A 253 22.10 -15.77 -17.73
C LEU A 253 23.35 -15.64 -16.87
N ALA A 254 24.07 -14.52 -17.03
CA ALA A 254 25.12 -14.14 -16.11
C ALA A 254 24.55 -13.85 -14.70
N GLY A 255 25.34 -14.12 -13.65
CA GLY A 255 24.87 -13.90 -12.28
C GLY A 255 24.39 -12.47 -12.00
N TRP A 256 24.95 -11.47 -12.68
CA TRP A 256 24.51 -10.09 -12.55
C TRP A 256 23.13 -9.84 -13.20
N GLU A 257 22.84 -10.48 -14.32
CA GLU A 257 21.52 -10.43 -14.97
C GLU A 257 20.47 -11.14 -14.13
N MET A 258 20.81 -12.31 -13.61
CA MET A 258 19.96 -13.05 -12.67
C MET A 258 19.58 -12.20 -11.45
N LEU A 259 20.51 -11.44 -10.86
CA LEU A 259 20.22 -10.51 -9.78
C LEU A 259 19.26 -9.39 -10.19
N GLY A 260 19.25 -8.99 -11.47
CA GLY A 260 18.28 -8.05 -12.02
C GLY A 260 16.86 -8.61 -12.01
N HIS A 261 16.70 -9.84 -12.47
CA HIS A 261 15.42 -10.56 -12.43
C HIS A 261 14.94 -10.73 -10.98
N TYR A 262 15.79 -11.15 -10.04
CA TYR A 262 15.43 -11.22 -8.63
C TYR A 262 15.01 -9.86 -8.05
N SER A 263 15.61 -8.76 -8.48
CA SER A 263 15.17 -7.41 -8.05
C SER A 263 13.77 -7.10 -8.57
N ALA A 264 13.45 -7.45 -9.83
CA ALA A 264 12.13 -7.30 -10.41
C ALA A 264 11.09 -8.20 -9.69
N ALA A 265 11.44 -9.46 -9.39
CA ALA A 265 10.62 -10.36 -8.61
C ALA A 265 10.32 -9.78 -7.21
N LEU A 266 11.33 -9.23 -6.54
CA LEU A 266 11.17 -8.58 -5.25
C LEU A 266 10.21 -7.40 -5.30
N TYR A 267 10.21 -6.57 -6.35
CA TYR A 267 9.21 -5.49 -6.48
C TYR A 267 7.78 -6.03 -6.51
N GLY A 268 7.54 -7.16 -7.19
CA GLY A 268 6.24 -7.84 -7.16
C GLY A 268 5.83 -8.28 -5.75
N ALA A 269 6.76 -8.88 -4.99
CA ALA A 269 6.52 -9.28 -3.61
C ALA A 269 6.31 -8.06 -2.69
N LEU A 270 7.17 -7.06 -2.79
CA LEU A 270 7.13 -5.85 -1.99
C LEU A 270 5.84 -5.05 -2.22
N TRP A 271 5.34 -5.01 -3.46
CA TRP A 271 4.04 -4.42 -3.76
C TRP A 271 2.89 -5.19 -3.11
N ALA A 272 2.95 -6.53 -3.10
CA ALA A 272 1.95 -7.36 -2.44
C ALA A 272 1.89 -7.14 -0.93
N TYR A 273 3.04 -6.88 -0.30
CA TYR A 273 3.13 -6.53 1.12
C TYR A 273 2.93 -5.03 1.39
N SER A 274 2.76 -4.16 0.38
CA SER A 274 2.61 -2.71 0.56
C SER A 274 1.47 -2.36 1.51
N GLY A 275 1.60 -1.21 2.20
CA GLY A 275 0.63 -0.73 3.19
C GLY A 275 1.10 -0.86 4.65
N TRP A 276 2.20 -1.56 4.92
CA TRP A 276 2.78 -1.62 6.26
C TRP A 276 3.26 -0.25 6.76
N ASP A 277 3.64 0.65 5.89
CA ASP A 277 3.99 2.05 6.16
C ASP A 277 2.81 2.82 6.77
N LYS A 278 1.60 2.60 6.26
CA LYS A 278 0.35 3.21 6.75
C LYS A 278 -0.05 2.70 8.13
N ALA A 279 0.42 1.51 8.51
CA ALA A 279 0.20 0.97 9.84
C ALA A 279 0.83 1.86 10.94
N ALA A 280 1.97 2.50 10.64
CA ALA A 280 2.63 3.43 11.56
C ALA A 280 1.86 4.74 11.79
N GLU A 281 0.93 5.08 10.88
CA GLU A 281 0.05 6.26 10.98
C GLU A 281 -1.22 6.00 11.81
N LEU A 282 -1.45 4.74 12.24
CA LEU A 282 -2.60 4.40 13.05
C LEU A 282 -2.56 5.14 14.40
N SER A 283 -3.71 5.67 14.79
CA SER A 283 -3.90 6.33 16.08
C SER A 283 -3.94 5.31 17.25
N ALA A 284 -2.98 4.39 17.31
CA ALA A 284 -2.81 3.43 18.37
C ALA A 284 -1.83 3.95 19.43
N PRO A 285 -1.99 3.56 20.72
CA PRO A 285 -1.01 3.87 21.76
C PRO A 285 0.38 3.36 21.38
N ALA A 286 1.41 4.10 21.79
CA ALA A 286 2.81 3.82 21.46
C ALA A 286 3.29 2.41 21.87
N THR A 287 2.65 1.78 22.85
CA THR A 287 2.95 0.42 23.31
C THR A 287 2.22 -0.67 22.50
N GLN A 288 1.07 -0.36 21.93
CA GLN A 288 0.21 -1.32 21.23
C GLN A 288 0.53 -1.42 19.74
N LEU A 289 0.96 -0.32 19.11
CA LEU A 289 1.31 -0.30 17.69
C LEU A 289 2.45 -1.28 17.32
N PRO A 290 3.58 -1.32 18.03
CA PRO A 290 4.64 -2.29 17.74
C PRO A 290 4.20 -3.74 17.94
N LEU A 291 3.37 -4.01 18.96
CA LEU A 291 2.82 -5.35 19.20
C LEU A 291 1.92 -5.78 18.04
N ALA A 292 1.01 -4.92 17.60
CA ALA A 292 0.11 -5.20 16.48
C ALA A 292 0.90 -5.50 15.19
N ILE A 293 1.92 -4.71 14.85
CA ILE A 293 2.76 -4.88 13.66
C ILE A 293 3.54 -6.20 13.75
N ASN A 294 4.21 -6.46 14.88
CA ASN A 294 5.05 -7.66 15.05
C ASN A 294 4.25 -8.96 15.11
N MET A 295 2.95 -8.91 15.35
CA MET A 295 2.07 -10.08 15.23
C MET A 295 1.44 -10.19 13.84
N ALA A 296 0.99 -9.09 13.27
CA ALA A 296 0.25 -9.09 12.01
C ALA A 296 1.13 -9.47 10.80
N VAL A 297 2.31 -8.85 10.67
CA VAL A 297 3.14 -9.04 9.48
C VAL A 297 3.63 -10.50 9.32
N PRO A 298 4.11 -11.21 10.36
CA PRO A 298 4.43 -12.63 10.23
C PRO A 298 3.24 -13.51 9.81
N ILE A 299 2.04 -13.23 10.29
CA ILE A 299 0.84 -13.95 9.89
C ILE A 299 0.55 -13.72 8.40
N VAL A 300 0.69 -12.48 7.93
CA VAL A 300 0.52 -12.16 6.51
C VAL A 300 1.56 -12.88 5.66
N ILE A 301 2.82 -12.94 6.11
CA ILE A 301 3.89 -13.70 5.42
C ILE A 301 3.48 -15.17 5.26
N LEU A 302 3.02 -15.80 6.34
CA LEU A 302 2.56 -17.20 6.31
C LEU A 302 1.37 -17.38 5.37
N CYS A 303 0.38 -16.48 5.40
CA CYS A 303 -0.77 -16.50 4.51
C CYS A 303 -0.35 -16.39 3.03
N PHE A 304 0.59 -15.51 2.70
CA PHE A 304 1.05 -15.30 1.33
C PHE A 304 1.88 -16.50 0.82
N ILE A 305 2.76 -17.05 1.65
CA ILE A 305 3.51 -18.25 1.31
C ILE A 305 2.56 -19.42 1.09
N ALA A 306 1.56 -19.61 1.98
CA ALA A 306 0.57 -20.69 1.83
C ALA A 306 -0.27 -20.54 0.55
N ALA A 307 -0.73 -19.34 0.24
CA ALA A 307 -1.50 -19.07 -0.98
C ALA A 307 -0.67 -19.33 -2.24
N ASN A 308 0.59 -18.88 -2.29
CA ASN A 308 1.46 -19.10 -3.43
C ASN A 308 1.88 -20.57 -3.57
N THR A 309 2.10 -21.29 -2.46
CA THR A 309 2.29 -22.74 -2.50
C THR A 309 1.06 -23.43 -3.09
N ALA A 310 -0.15 -23.00 -2.70
CA ALA A 310 -1.38 -23.52 -3.28
C ALA A 310 -1.48 -23.28 -4.79
N TYR A 311 -1.07 -22.12 -5.30
CA TYR A 311 -1.06 -21.86 -6.75
C TYR A 311 -0.16 -22.85 -7.50
N TYR A 312 1.05 -23.16 -6.99
CA TYR A 312 1.95 -24.15 -7.58
C TYR A 312 1.46 -25.60 -7.46
N ILE A 313 0.56 -25.88 -6.54
CA ILE A 313 -0.11 -27.18 -6.42
C ILE A 313 -1.27 -27.28 -7.42
N LEU A 314 -2.01 -26.18 -7.63
CA LEU A 314 -3.23 -26.14 -8.43
C LEU A 314 -2.97 -25.97 -9.94
N LEU A 315 -1.83 -25.38 -10.33
CA LEU A 315 -1.51 -25.03 -11.71
C LEU A 315 -0.25 -25.74 -12.22
N PRO A 316 -0.19 -26.05 -13.53
CA PRO A 316 1.08 -26.32 -14.19
C PRO A 316 2.02 -25.11 -14.04
N TRP A 317 3.28 -25.37 -13.70
CA TRP A 317 4.24 -24.29 -13.40
C TRP A 317 4.53 -23.34 -14.58
N SER A 318 4.42 -23.84 -15.82
CA SER A 318 4.56 -23.03 -17.02
C SER A 318 3.45 -22.00 -17.20
N VAL A 319 2.30 -22.19 -16.56
CA VAL A 319 1.15 -21.28 -16.68
C VAL A 319 1.26 -20.11 -15.71
N VAL A 320 1.90 -20.30 -14.54
CA VAL A 320 1.96 -19.27 -13.51
C VAL A 320 2.67 -17.99 -14.00
N SER A 321 3.75 -18.13 -14.76
CA SER A 321 4.52 -16.98 -15.27
C SER A 321 3.81 -16.19 -16.38
N THR A 322 2.86 -16.83 -17.08
CA THR A 322 2.20 -16.24 -18.26
C THR A 322 0.92 -15.47 -17.97
N THR A 323 0.40 -15.53 -16.74
CA THR A 323 -0.85 -14.87 -16.36
C THR A 323 -0.65 -13.87 -15.22
N ASP A 324 -1.34 -12.74 -15.28
CA ASP A 324 -1.42 -11.75 -14.20
C ASP A 324 -2.69 -11.96 -13.33
N SER A 325 -3.45 -13.03 -13.59
CA SER A 325 -4.66 -13.43 -12.85
C SER A 325 -4.57 -14.88 -12.36
N VAL A 326 -3.46 -15.21 -11.70
CA VAL A 326 -3.10 -16.58 -11.27
C VAL A 326 -4.21 -17.26 -10.46
N ALA A 327 -4.87 -16.53 -9.56
CA ALA A 327 -5.91 -17.08 -8.70
C ALA A 327 -7.17 -17.52 -9.48
N VAL A 328 -7.61 -16.75 -10.47
CA VAL A 328 -8.75 -17.12 -11.34
C VAL A 328 -8.39 -18.34 -12.17
N THR A 329 -7.20 -18.32 -12.78
CA THR A 329 -6.69 -19.42 -13.60
C THR A 329 -6.58 -20.71 -12.80
N ALA A 330 -6.11 -20.66 -11.54
CA ALA A 330 -5.98 -21.81 -10.67
C ALA A 330 -7.34 -22.47 -10.36
N ILE A 331 -8.34 -21.69 -10.03
CA ILE A 331 -9.68 -22.21 -9.72
C ILE A 331 -10.38 -22.70 -10.99
N THR A 332 -10.19 -22.00 -12.13
CA THR A 332 -10.71 -22.46 -13.42
C THR A 332 -10.11 -23.82 -13.82
N HIS A 333 -8.82 -23.98 -13.63
CA HIS A 333 -8.12 -25.24 -13.94
C HIS A 333 -8.59 -26.41 -13.06
N LEU A 334 -8.83 -26.14 -11.77
CA LEU A 334 -9.24 -27.19 -10.82
C LEU A 334 -10.74 -27.57 -10.94
N LEU A 335 -11.63 -26.58 -11.00
CA LEU A 335 -13.08 -26.75 -10.83
C LEU A 335 -13.88 -26.38 -12.09
N GLY A 336 -13.19 -25.99 -13.17
CA GLY A 336 -13.80 -25.63 -14.43
C GLY A 336 -14.26 -24.16 -14.52
N PRO A 337 -14.79 -23.75 -15.69
CA PRO A 337 -15.03 -22.34 -16.03
C PRO A 337 -16.08 -21.65 -15.13
N VAL A 338 -17.10 -22.38 -14.66
CA VAL A 338 -18.12 -21.79 -13.77
C VAL A 338 -17.51 -21.36 -12.43
N ALA A 339 -16.64 -22.19 -11.84
CA ALA A 339 -15.93 -21.85 -10.61
C ALA A 339 -14.92 -20.72 -10.85
N GLY A 340 -14.31 -20.67 -12.04
CA GLY A 340 -13.46 -19.57 -12.48
C GLY A 340 -14.19 -18.21 -12.49
N VAL A 341 -15.41 -18.17 -12.98
CA VAL A 341 -16.26 -16.95 -12.94
C VAL A 341 -16.53 -16.52 -11.49
N ILE A 342 -16.84 -17.45 -10.60
CA ILE A 342 -17.06 -17.15 -9.18
C ILE A 342 -15.76 -16.58 -8.56
N ALA A 343 -14.61 -17.20 -8.83
CA ALA A 343 -13.32 -16.74 -8.37
C ALA A 343 -13.01 -15.31 -8.90
N ALA A 344 -13.27 -15.07 -10.19
CA ALA A 344 -13.08 -13.75 -10.78
C ALA A 344 -13.95 -12.67 -10.10
N VAL A 345 -15.22 -12.97 -9.81
CA VAL A 345 -16.10 -12.05 -9.09
C VAL A 345 -15.54 -11.73 -7.70
N LEU A 346 -15.09 -12.75 -6.95
CA LEU A 346 -14.49 -12.54 -5.64
C LEU A 346 -13.21 -11.69 -5.72
N ILE A 347 -12.34 -11.95 -6.69
CA ILE A 347 -11.10 -11.19 -6.89
C ILE A 347 -11.40 -9.77 -7.35
N CYS A 348 -12.34 -9.56 -8.27
CA CYS A 348 -12.81 -8.24 -8.65
C CYS A 348 -13.33 -7.43 -7.45
N LEU A 349 -14.06 -8.07 -6.53
CA LEU A 349 -14.50 -7.42 -5.28
C LEU A 349 -13.31 -7.04 -4.39
N VAL A 350 -12.31 -7.90 -4.26
CA VAL A 350 -11.08 -7.59 -3.51
C VAL A 350 -10.33 -6.42 -4.13
N VAL A 351 -10.14 -6.44 -5.46
CA VAL A 351 -9.44 -5.38 -6.19
C VAL A 351 -10.22 -4.07 -6.14
N ALA A 352 -11.56 -4.11 -6.30
CA ALA A 352 -12.43 -2.94 -6.18
C ALA A 352 -12.32 -2.30 -4.78
N GLY A 353 -12.27 -3.11 -3.72
CA GLY A 353 -12.06 -2.63 -2.36
C GLY A 353 -10.70 -1.94 -2.18
N SER A 354 -9.65 -2.51 -2.76
CA SER A 354 -8.31 -1.91 -2.74
C SER A 354 -8.25 -0.62 -3.57
N LEU A 355 -8.90 -0.61 -4.74
CA LEU A 355 -8.98 0.56 -5.62
C LEU A 355 -9.75 1.71 -4.95
N LEU A 356 -10.89 1.40 -4.31
CA LEU A 356 -11.70 2.36 -3.57
C LEU A 356 -10.90 2.99 -2.42
N GLY A 357 -10.21 2.17 -1.63
CA GLY A 357 -9.40 2.62 -0.50
C GLY A 357 -8.22 3.50 -0.94
N ASN A 358 -7.45 3.06 -1.94
CA ASN A 358 -6.31 3.83 -2.45
C ASN A 358 -6.75 5.14 -3.13
N SER A 359 -7.86 5.14 -3.89
CA SER A 359 -8.42 6.36 -4.49
C SER A 359 -8.84 7.37 -3.43
N PHE A 360 -9.42 6.91 -2.31
CA PHE A 360 -9.78 7.75 -1.19
C PHE A 360 -8.54 8.38 -0.51
N VAL A 361 -7.50 7.58 -0.28
CA VAL A 361 -6.22 8.05 0.28
C VAL A 361 -5.55 9.06 -0.65
N ALA A 362 -5.49 8.78 -1.96
CA ALA A 362 -4.88 9.66 -2.96
C ALA A 362 -5.50 11.06 -2.94
N GLY A 363 -6.83 11.17 -2.90
CA GLY A 363 -7.52 12.45 -2.80
C GLY A 363 -7.15 13.22 -1.52
N ARG A 364 -7.07 12.54 -0.38
CA ARG A 364 -6.70 13.17 0.90
C ARG A 364 -5.24 13.62 0.96
N MET A 365 -4.33 12.86 0.36
CA MET A 365 -2.91 13.25 0.26
C MET A 365 -2.75 14.55 -0.54
N ILE A 366 -3.48 14.72 -1.64
CA ILE A 366 -3.48 15.94 -2.43
C ILE A 366 -3.98 17.13 -1.60
N VAL A 367 -5.06 16.96 -0.84
CA VAL A 367 -5.58 18.00 0.08
C VAL A 367 -4.55 18.34 1.15
N ALA A 368 -3.93 17.36 1.77
CA ALA A 368 -2.90 17.56 2.80
C ALA A 368 -1.70 18.34 2.24
N ALA A 369 -1.21 17.98 1.05
CA ALA A 369 -0.12 18.67 0.38
C ALA A 369 -0.50 20.09 -0.03
N SER A 370 -1.76 20.33 -0.42
CA SER A 370 -2.28 21.67 -0.70
C SER A 370 -2.36 22.54 0.57
N ASN A 371 -2.81 21.96 1.69
CA ASN A 371 -2.89 22.65 2.99
C ASN A 371 -1.50 22.96 3.56
N SER A 372 -0.50 22.12 3.26
CA SER A 372 0.92 22.38 3.58
C SER A 372 1.57 23.39 2.62
N ASN A 373 0.81 24.04 1.77
CA ASN A 373 1.29 24.94 0.73
C ASN A 373 2.29 24.30 -0.25
N TRP A 374 2.28 23.00 -0.47
CA TRP A 374 3.13 22.29 -1.44
C TRP A 374 2.48 22.16 -2.81
N LEU A 375 1.15 22.13 -2.86
CA LEU A 375 0.37 22.16 -4.10
C LEU A 375 -0.51 23.42 -4.15
N PRO A 376 -1.05 23.77 -5.32
CA PRO A 376 -1.95 24.91 -5.47
C PRO A 376 -3.17 24.81 -4.54
N ARG A 377 -3.55 25.93 -3.92
CA ARG A 377 -4.62 25.98 -2.90
C ARG A 377 -5.99 25.51 -3.40
N PHE A 378 -6.29 25.64 -4.70
CA PHE A 378 -7.57 25.18 -5.25
C PHE A 378 -7.76 23.66 -5.16
N LEU A 379 -6.66 22.87 -5.06
CA LEU A 379 -6.73 21.42 -4.87
C LEU A 379 -7.13 21.02 -3.45
N GLY A 380 -6.95 21.91 -2.47
CA GLY A 380 -7.33 21.70 -1.08
C GLY A 380 -8.78 22.09 -0.75
N ILE A 381 -9.56 22.56 -1.73
CA ILE A 381 -10.94 23.00 -1.49
C ILE A 381 -11.82 21.77 -1.27
N ILE A 382 -12.46 21.71 -0.09
CA ILE A 382 -13.44 20.69 0.30
C ILE A 382 -14.84 21.29 0.14
N GLY A 383 -15.72 20.64 -0.64
CA GLY A 383 -17.11 21.04 -0.79
C GLY A 383 -17.48 21.63 -2.15
N ARG A 384 -18.76 21.76 -2.40
CA ARG A 384 -19.49 22.04 -3.64
C ARG A 384 -18.88 23.13 -4.52
N LEU A 385 -19.01 22.97 -5.83
CA LEU A 385 -19.18 24.08 -6.78
C LEU A 385 -20.27 25.02 -6.22
N ARG A 386 -19.83 26.12 -5.63
CA ARG A 386 -20.73 27.12 -5.04
C ARG A 386 -21.52 27.76 -6.18
N SER A 387 -22.79 27.47 -6.24
CA SER A 387 -23.72 28.28 -7.05
C SER A 387 -23.75 29.68 -6.44
N PRO A 388 -23.55 30.76 -7.21
CA PRO A 388 -23.47 32.13 -6.67
C PRO A 388 -24.84 32.75 -6.34
N SER A 389 -25.82 31.99 -5.96
CA SER A 389 -27.17 32.50 -5.69
C SER A 389 -27.65 32.06 -4.32
N ALA A 390 -27.33 32.81 -3.29
CA ALA A 390 -28.10 33.01 -2.06
C ALA A 390 -27.27 33.67 -0.96
N GLU A 391 -26.86 34.91 -1.23
CA GLU A 391 -26.36 35.79 -0.19
C GLU A 391 -27.35 36.96 -0.10
N ASN A 392 -28.48 36.74 0.58
CA ASN A 392 -29.35 37.79 1.12
C ASN A 392 -30.55 37.12 1.85
N GLY A 393 -30.32 36.76 3.13
CA GLY A 393 -31.39 36.41 4.06
C GLY A 393 -30.86 36.42 5.48
N PRO A 394 -31.53 37.06 6.47
CA PRO A 394 -31.05 37.14 7.84
C PRO A 394 -31.03 35.77 8.49
N SER A 395 -29.88 35.41 9.09
CA SER A 395 -29.65 34.18 9.83
C SER A 395 -30.47 34.15 11.11
N LEU A 396 -31.47 33.27 11.17
CA LEU A 396 -32.08 32.83 12.41
C LEU A 396 -31.26 31.66 13.00
N PRO A 397 -30.98 31.66 14.30
CA PRO A 397 -30.33 30.54 14.96
C PRO A 397 -31.37 29.44 15.19
N SER A 398 -31.28 28.33 14.50
CA SER A 398 -32.04 27.12 14.81
C SER A 398 -31.16 25.89 14.69
N ASP A 399 -30.98 25.27 15.84
CA ASP A 399 -30.83 23.84 16.14
C ASP A 399 -29.88 23.01 15.27
N ALA A 400 -28.76 22.66 15.86
CA ALA A 400 -27.92 21.52 15.53
C ALA A 400 -28.80 20.26 15.44
N GLU A 401 -28.62 19.48 14.38
CA GLU A 401 -29.19 18.16 14.08
C GLU A 401 -30.22 18.14 12.94
N THR A 402 -29.74 18.38 11.72
CA THR A 402 -30.19 17.67 10.50
C THR A 402 -29.45 18.17 9.27
N SER A 403 -28.15 18.01 9.17
CA SER A 403 -27.45 18.17 7.90
C SER A 403 -27.32 16.82 7.20
N SER A 404 -28.46 16.26 6.80
CA SER A 404 -28.52 15.18 5.82
C SER A 404 -28.03 15.69 4.46
N GLY A 405 -26.92 15.14 3.96
CA GLY A 405 -26.64 15.10 2.54
C GLY A 405 -25.60 16.07 1.95
N LYS A 406 -24.73 16.71 2.73
CA LYS A 406 -23.59 17.47 2.15
C LYS A 406 -22.38 16.54 1.98
N SER A 407 -21.98 16.28 0.73
CA SER A 407 -20.75 15.57 0.41
C SER A 407 -19.56 16.47 0.77
N ASP A 408 -18.74 16.02 1.74
CA ASP A 408 -17.47 16.67 2.11
C ASP A 408 -16.30 16.18 1.24
N ALA A 409 -16.57 15.74 0.02
CA ALA A 409 -15.55 15.20 -0.87
C ALA A 409 -14.71 16.31 -1.52
N PRO A 410 -13.38 16.18 -1.58
CA PRO A 410 -12.50 17.13 -2.23
C PRO A 410 -12.48 16.90 -3.75
N ILE A 411 -13.45 17.42 -4.49
CA ILE A 411 -13.68 17.13 -5.90
C ILE A 411 -12.45 17.41 -6.77
N ASN A 412 -11.77 18.56 -6.58
CA ASN A 412 -10.59 18.92 -7.37
C ASN A 412 -9.43 17.91 -7.17
N ALA A 413 -9.23 17.45 -5.93
CA ALA A 413 -8.23 16.44 -5.62
C ALA A 413 -8.61 15.07 -6.21
N ILE A 414 -9.90 14.69 -6.18
CA ILE A 414 -10.38 13.44 -6.77
C ILE A 414 -10.21 13.47 -8.30
N VAL A 415 -10.52 14.59 -8.96
CA VAL A 415 -10.31 14.75 -10.40
C VAL A 415 -8.82 14.56 -10.74
N LEU A 416 -7.90 15.20 -10.02
CA LEU A 416 -6.48 15.06 -10.25
C LEU A 416 -6.02 13.61 -10.01
N SER A 417 -6.44 12.99 -8.89
CA SER A 417 -6.07 11.62 -8.55
C SER A 417 -6.68 10.57 -9.47
N THR A 418 -7.72 10.91 -10.24
CA THR A 418 -8.30 10.04 -11.27
C THR A 418 -7.66 10.29 -12.65
N ALA A 419 -7.31 11.55 -12.97
CA ALA A 419 -6.74 11.90 -14.26
C ALA A 419 -5.30 11.37 -14.45
N LEU A 420 -4.46 11.45 -13.40
CA LEU A 420 -3.07 10.99 -13.47
C LEU A 420 -2.94 9.48 -13.80
N PRO A 421 -3.66 8.56 -13.16
CA PRO A 421 -3.58 7.13 -13.49
C PRO A 421 -3.96 6.78 -14.92
N ILE A 422 -4.77 7.61 -15.58
CA ILE A 422 -5.15 7.39 -17.00
C ILE A 422 -3.90 7.36 -17.89
N PHE A 423 -2.93 8.26 -17.67
CA PHE A 423 -1.66 8.25 -18.40
C PHE A 423 -0.90 6.93 -18.17
N TYR A 424 -0.87 6.45 -16.93
CA TYR A 424 -0.19 5.20 -16.58
C TYR A 424 -0.88 3.98 -17.21
N ILE A 425 -2.21 3.96 -17.32
CA ILE A 425 -2.95 2.89 -18.01
C ILE A 425 -2.67 2.93 -19.52
N LEU A 426 -2.62 4.13 -20.12
CA LEU A 426 -2.43 4.25 -21.58
C LEU A 426 -1.02 3.85 -22.02
N PHE A 427 0.00 4.23 -21.26
CA PHE A 427 1.41 4.10 -21.65
C PHE A 427 2.16 2.99 -20.92
N GLY A 428 1.65 2.49 -19.81
CA GLY A 428 2.24 1.41 -19.00
C GLY A 428 1.57 0.05 -19.24
N ASP A 429 2.27 -0.98 -18.84
CA ASP A 429 1.74 -2.31 -18.60
C ASP A 429 1.86 -2.66 -17.11
N PHE A 430 1.17 -3.72 -16.67
CA PHE A 430 1.12 -4.12 -15.27
C PHE A 430 2.52 -4.29 -14.64
N ARG A 431 3.43 -4.99 -15.34
CA ARG A 431 4.76 -5.36 -14.80
C ARG A 431 5.73 -4.19 -14.79
N ALA A 432 5.69 -3.36 -15.82
CA ALA A 432 6.47 -2.11 -15.87
C ALA A 432 6.03 -1.13 -14.77
N LEU A 433 4.71 -1.04 -14.54
CA LEU A 433 4.15 -0.21 -13.48
C LEU A 433 4.49 -0.73 -12.08
N LEU A 434 4.55 -2.06 -11.87
CA LEU A 434 5.02 -2.64 -10.61
C LEU A 434 6.46 -2.22 -10.30
N THR A 435 7.36 -2.33 -11.28
CA THR A 435 8.76 -1.94 -11.12
C THR A 435 8.90 -0.43 -10.89
N PHE A 436 8.16 0.39 -11.65
CA PHE A 436 8.13 1.84 -11.48
C PHE A 436 7.64 2.25 -10.09
N ASN A 437 6.54 1.67 -9.63
CA ASN A 437 5.97 1.91 -8.31
C ASN A 437 6.95 1.52 -7.20
N GLY A 438 7.54 0.31 -7.30
CA GLY A 438 8.50 -0.18 -6.34
C GLY A 438 9.77 0.68 -6.27
N LEU A 439 10.32 1.11 -7.40
CA LEU A 439 11.44 2.04 -7.43
C LEU A 439 11.13 3.35 -6.71
N GLY A 440 9.96 3.95 -6.98
CA GLY A 440 9.53 5.18 -6.34
C GLY A 440 9.36 5.03 -4.84
N GLU A 441 8.61 4.03 -4.42
CA GLU A 441 8.25 3.79 -3.02
C GLU A 441 9.47 3.41 -2.18
N TYR A 442 10.26 2.43 -2.62
CA TYR A 442 11.40 1.92 -1.85
C TYR A 442 12.59 2.86 -1.81
N THR A 443 12.72 3.80 -2.74
CA THR A 443 13.72 4.89 -2.61
C THR A 443 13.43 5.75 -1.39
N PHE A 444 12.18 6.13 -1.15
CA PHE A 444 11.81 6.95 -0.01
C PHE A 444 11.72 6.14 1.29
N PHE A 445 11.36 4.87 1.25
CA PHE A 445 11.47 3.99 2.42
C PHE A 445 12.93 3.80 2.85
N LEU A 446 13.85 3.60 1.91
CA LEU A 446 15.28 3.56 2.19
C LEU A 446 15.74 4.85 2.87
N LEU A 447 15.41 6.02 2.30
CA LEU A 447 15.77 7.31 2.88
C LEU A 447 15.17 7.49 4.29
N THR A 448 13.93 7.06 4.50
CA THR A 448 13.28 7.14 5.82
C THR A 448 13.99 6.28 6.86
N VAL A 449 14.37 5.06 6.49
CA VAL A 449 15.11 4.16 7.40
C VAL A 449 16.52 4.67 7.65
N LEU A 450 17.21 5.22 6.63
CA LEU A 450 18.48 5.92 6.83
C LEU A 450 18.32 7.11 7.77
N GLY A 451 17.24 7.88 7.63
CA GLY A 451 16.86 8.96 8.56
C GLY A 451 16.69 8.46 9.98
N ALA A 452 16.00 7.33 10.18
CA ALA A 452 15.83 6.69 11.49
C ALA A 452 17.20 6.32 12.12
N ILE A 453 18.09 5.75 11.33
CA ILE A 453 19.46 5.40 11.78
C ILE A 453 20.24 6.66 12.17
N ILE A 454 20.24 7.69 11.31
CA ILE A 454 20.93 8.96 11.56
C ILE A 454 20.40 9.65 12.83
N LEU A 455 19.07 9.68 13.01
CA LEU A 455 18.44 10.27 14.18
C LEU A 455 18.82 9.56 15.48
N ARG A 456 19.12 8.26 15.46
CA ARG A 456 19.60 7.55 16.65
C ARG A 456 20.95 8.08 17.16
N PHE A 457 21.81 8.60 16.26
CA PHE A 457 23.10 9.19 16.60
C PHE A 457 23.02 10.70 16.79
N ARG A 458 22.25 11.40 15.96
CA ARG A 458 22.12 12.86 16.01
C ARG A 458 21.29 13.34 17.22
N GLU A 459 20.25 12.59 17.56
CA GLU A 459 19.32 12.92 18.64
C GLU A 459 19.14 11.74 19.61
N PRO A 460 20.17 11.39 20.41
CA PRO A 460 20.11 10.25 21.32
C PRO A 460 19.06 10.45 22.44
N CYS A 461 18.74 11.70 22.79
CA CYS A 461 17.77 12.06 23.82
C CYS A 461 16.32 12.07 23.33
N LEU A 462 16.06 11.90 22.02
CA LEU A 462 14.71 11.82 21.50
C LEU A 462 13.98 10.63 22.14
N ARG A 463 12.83 10.90 22.77
CA ARG A 463 12.03 9.85 23.42
C ARG A 463 11.48 8.89 22.38
N ARG A 464 11.94 7.64 22.43
CA ARG A 464 11.49 6.53 21.57
C ARG A 464 10.88 5.45 22.46
N PRO A 465 9.54 5.42 22.64
CA PRO A 465 8.88 4.39 23.44
C PRO A 465 9.15 2.97 22.93
N TYR A 466 9.32 2.83 21.62
CA TYR A 466 9.73 1.59 20.97
C TYR A 466 11.03 1.80 20.20
N LYS A 467 12.03 0.96 20.46
CA LYS A 467 13.35 1.02 19.82
C LYS A 467 13.84 -0.40 19.51
N PRO A 468 13.62 -0.89 18.29
CA PRO A 468 14.10 -2.21 17.89
C PRO A 468 15.63 -2.25 17.81
N SER A 469 16.21 -3.47 17.73
CA SER A 469 17.64 -3.63 17.49
C SER A 469 18.08 -2.86 16.24
N ILE A 470 19.26 -2.22 16.29
CA ILE A 470 19.80 -1.45 15.17
C ILE A 470 20.09 -2.32 13.93
N ILE A 471 20.24 -3.62 14.12
CA ILE A 471 20.39 -4.59 13.01
C ILE A 471 19.18 -4.55 12.08
N ILE A 472 17.98 -4.34 12.62
CA ILE A 472 16.72 -4.33 11.85
C ILE A 472 16.71 -3.21 10.79
N PRO A 473 16.87 -1.91 11.16
CA PRO A 473 16.92 -0.86 10.14
C PRO A 473 18.15 -0.96 9.23
N ILE A 474 19.28 -1.46 9.70
CA ILE A 474 20.47 -1.68 8.87
C ILE A 474 20.18 -2.75 7.81
N THR A 475 19.59 -3.88 8.19
CA THR A 475 19.21 -4.94 7.23
C THR A 475 18.24 -4.41 6.17
N PHE A 476 17.22 -3.66 6.58
CA PHE A 476 16.31 -3.01 5.63
C PHE A 476 17.06 -2.08 4.67
N ALA A 477 17.93 -1.21 5.18
CA ALA A 477 18.67 -0.25 4.37
C ALA A 477 19.59 -0.93 3.34
N ILE A 478 20.28 -2.00 3.73
CA ILE A 478 21.17 -2.75 2.83
C ILE A 478 20.35 -3.43 1.72
N VAL A 479 19.29 -4.17 2.08
CA VAL A 479 18.49 -4.93 1.11
C VAL A 479 17.70 -4.01 0.21
N SER A 480 17.00 -3.00 0.76
CA SER A 480 16.25 -2.04 -0.04
C SER A 480 17.18 -1.20 -0.92
N GLY A 481 18.35 -0.80 -0.42
CA GLY A 481 19.35 -0.09 -1.21
C GLY A 481 19.85 -0.92 -2.39
N PHE A 482 20.15 -2.19 -2.17
CA PHE A 482 20.51 -3.11 -3.26
C PHE A 482 19.37 -3.25 -4.29
N VAL A 483 18.13 -3.46 -3.84
CA VAL A 483 16.94 -3.61 -4.71
C VAL A 483 16.71 -2.35 -5.54
N VAL A 484 16.80 -1.16 -4.95
CA VAL A 484 16.64 0.12 -5.64
C VAL A 484 17.73 0.31 -6.69
N VAL A 485 19.00 0.15 -6.33
CA VAL A 485 20.13 0.36 -7.27
C VAL A 485 20.09 -0.67 -8.39
N ARG A 486 19.95 -1.95 -8.04
CA ARG A 486 19.95 -3.02 -9.04
C ARG A 486 18.69 -2.98 -9.93
N GLY A 487 17.55 -2.67 -9.34
CA GLY A 487 16.30 -2.48 -10.08
C GLY A 487 16.33 -1.29 -11.03
N ALA A 488 16.95 -0.17 -10.63
CA ALA A 488 17.12 0.98 -11.52
C ALA A 488 18.03 0.67 -12.73
N ILE A 489 19.08 -0.14 -12.52
CA ILE A 489 19.96 -0.59 -13.62
C ILE A 489 19.23 -1.60 -14.53
N PHE A 490 18.41 -2.47 -13.97
CA PHE A 490 17.65 -3.47 -14.71
C PHE A 490 16.49 -2.86 -15.51
N ALA A 491 15.85 -1.83 -14.98
CA ALA A 491 14.72 -1.12 -15.59
C ALA A 491 15.04 0.37 -15.79
N PRO A 492 15.97 0.71 -16.71
CA PRO A 492 16.48 2.08 -16.85
C PRO A 492 15.43 3.08 -17.30
N VAL A 493 14.44 2.67 -18.08
CA VAL A 493 13.36 3.56 -18.54
C VAL A 493 12.54 4.05 -17.35
N GLN A 494 12.11 3.14 -16.47
CA GLN A 494 11.35 3.46 -15.28
C GLN A 494 12.15 4.36 -14.31
N ALA A 495 13.44 4.06 -14.15
CA ALA A 495 14.34 4.86 -13.33
C ALA A 495 14.53 6.28 -13.88
N LEU A 496 14.70 6.44 -15.20
CA LEU A 496 14.84 7.75 -15.86
C LEU A 496 13.54 8.57 -15.78
N VAL A 497 12.38 7.93 -15.92
CA VAL A 497 11.09 8.62 -15.74
C VAL A 497 10.96 9.14 -14.30
N LEU A 498 11.28 8.32 -13.29
CA LEU A 498 11.27 8.77 -11.89
C LEU A 498 12.25 9.90 -11.63
N LEU A 499 13.48 9.79 -12.12
CA LEU A 499 14.48 10.84 -11.98
C LEU A 499 14.00 12.15 -12.62
N SER A 500 13.38 12.08 -13.79
CA SER A 500 12.81 13.26 -14.47
C SER A 500 11.69 13.89 -13.63
N LEU A 501 10.81 13.08 -13.05
CA LEU A 501 9.75 13.57 -12.15
C LEU A 501 10.32 14.23 -10.89
N TRP A 502 11.43 13.72 -10.34
CA TRP A 502 12.10 14.35 -9.18
C TRP A 502 12.77 15.68 -9.56
N ILE A 503 13.43 15.76 -10.71
CA ILE A 503 14.03 17.01 -11.21
C ILE A 503 12.93 18.08 -11.40
N ILE A 504 11.80 17.70 -12.02
CA ILE A 504 10.63 18.60 -12.16
C ILE A 504 10.10 19.01 -10.78
N GLY A 505 10.01 18.08 -9.83
CA GLY A 505 9.58 18.35 -8.46
C GLY A 505 10.48 19.36 -7.75
N VAL A 506 11.81 19.19 -7.83
CA VAL A 506 12.78 20.14 -7.26
C VAL A 506 12.61 21.52 -7.90
N GLY A 507 12.53 21.59 -9.23
CA GLY A 507 12.32 22.85 -9.95
C GLY A 507 11.03 23.56 -9.52
N TYR A 508 9.93 22.82 -9.39
CA TYR A 508 8.65 23.34 -8.91
C TYR A 508 8.76 23.85 -7.46
N TYR A 509 9.45 23.13 -6.58
CA TYR A 509 9.65 23.52 -5.19
C TYR A 509 10.42 24.85 -5.09
N GLU A 510 11.51 25.01 -5.82
CA GLU A 510 12.34 26.24 -5.81
C GLU A 510 11.59 27.45 -6.37
N VAL A 511 10.88 27.30 -7.51
CA VAL A 511 10.05 28.37 -8.08
C VAL A 511 8.98 28.82 -7.09
N ARG A 512 8.33 27.87 -6.42
CA ARG A 512 7.29 28.19 -5.45
C ARG A 512 7.85 28.89 -4.21
N LYS A 513 9.02 28.46 -3.74
CA LYS A 513 9.71 29.08 -2.60
C LYS A 513 10.07 30.53 -2.91
N SER A 514 10.57 30.84 -4.11
CA SER A 514 10.87 32.21 -4.53
C SER A 514 9.61 33.09 -4.55
N TRP A 515 8.50 32.60 -5.09
CA TRP A 515 7.23 33.33 -5.10
C TRP A 515 6.64 33.59 -3.71
N ALA A 516 6.90 32.71 -2.75
CA ALA A 516 6.48 32.92 -1.37
C ALA A 516 7.29 34.03 -0.67
N VAL A 517 8.58 34.14 -0.99
CA VAL A 517 9.46 35.19 -0.48
C VAL A 517 9.04 36.57 -1.06
N ASP A 518 8.79 36.64 -2.37
CA ASP A 518 8.41 37.91 -3.04
C ASP A 518 7.06 38.46 -2.58
N ARG A 519 6.16 37.65 -2.04
CA ARG A 519 4.88 38.07 -1.49
C ARG A 519 4.97 38.62 -0.05
N ASN A 520 6.05 38.27 0.64
CA ASN A 520 6.27 38.71 2.02
C ASN A 520 7.30 39.87 2.12
N ALA A 521 7.94 40.23 1.01
CA ALA A 521 8.76 41.43 0.84
C ALA A 521 7.91 42.59 0.26
#